data_285a8f9134bf272559df982ee84ad80c
#
_entry.id   285a8f9134bf272559df982ee84ad80c
#
_cell.length_a   1.000
_cell.length_b   1.000
_cell.length_c   1.000
_cell.angle_alpha   90.00
_cell.angle_beta   90.00
_cell.angle_gamma   90.00
#
_symmetry.space_group_name_H-M   'P 1'
#
loop_
_entity.id
_entity.type
_entity.pdbx_description
1 polymer ?
#
loop_
_entity_poly.entity_id
_entity_poly.type
_entity_poly.pdbx_seq_one_letter_code
_entity_poly.pdbx_strand_id
1 'polypeptide(L)'
;MSYDDRSVKPMSASLMRARIATKILAGLYEDVPTMLTSAIRLMVELPGGSAYSGPPYPFTIGVSPAWCSGLNGAKLVGTGKLDLVWLNPSVIPSMAVQGKGPFRRKYPLRALAVFPSWDRLVIAVSPKLGVRTMEELIENRPKMNVSIAVNDCVDFAIKFLLKAHGISQKDFTDWGGTVDEVVRPSNPHRREGIISGDVHMVIDEGMDSWGDVAVEHGMIFLSYSEKVL
;
A
#
# COMPACT_ATOMS: atom_id res chain seq x y z
N MET A 1 8.28 32.25 -24.98
CA MET A 1 7.70 31.98 -23.64
C MET A 1 8.07 30.55 -23.28
N SER A 2 9.14 30.35 -22.50
CA SER A 2 9.54 29.02 -22.04
C SER A 2 8.70 28.68 -20.80
N TYR A 3 7.90 27.66 -20.89
CA TYR A 3 7.17 27.09 -19.77
C TYR A 3 8.21 26.47 -18.81
N ASP A 4 8.40 27.07 -17.63
CA ASP A 4 9.29 26.53 -16.60
C ASP A 4 8.57 25.37 -15.89
N ASP A 5 8.89 24.15 -16.31
CA ASP A 5 8.26 22.88 -15.92
C ASP A 5 8.70 22.37 -14.52
N ARG A 6 9.35 23.24 -13.72
CA ARG A 6 9.98 22.82 -12.46
C ARG A 6 9.14 23.00 -11.18
N SER A 7 7.86 23.40 -11.31
CA SER A 7 7.02 23.67 -10.13
C SER A 7 5.88 22.68 -9.86
N VAL A 8 5.70 21.66 -10.68
CA VAL A 8 4.66 20.66 -10.43
C VAL A 8 5.20 19.61 -9.48
N LYS A 9 4.94 19.80 -8.17
CA LYS A 9 5.13 18.72 -7.21
C LYS A 9 4.40 17.47 -7.71
N PRO A 10 5.05 16.30 -7.78
CA PRO A 10 4.39 15.07 -8.18
C PRO A 10 3.18 14.86 -7.26
N MET A 11 2.02 14.68 -7.88
CA MET A 11 0.78 14.41 -7.17
C MET A 11 0.94 13.12 -6.37
N SER A 12 0.60 13.12 -5.08
CA SER A 12 0.66 11.91 -4.28
C SER A 12 -0.12 10.78 -4.95
N ALA A 13 0.35 9.55 -4.81
CA ALA A 13 -0.30 8.37 -5.38
C ALA A 13 -1.78 8.28 -4.96
N SER A 14 -2.10 8.66 -3.72
CA SER A 14 -3.47 8.71 -3.21
C SER A 14 -4.35 9.72 -3.95
N LEU A 15 -3.84 10.92 -4.23
CA LEU A 15 -4.58 11.95 -4.96
C LEU A 15 -4.76 11.56 -6.43
N MET A 16 -3.76 10.91 -7.03
CA MET A 16 -3.84 10.40 -8.40
C MET A 16 -4.90 9.30 -8.51
N ARG A 17 -4.91 8.34 -7.57
CA ARG A 17 -5.92 7.28 -7.49
C ARG A 17 -7.33 7.86 -7.34
N ALA A 18 -7.51 8.84 -6.45
CA ALA A 18 -8.77 9.53 -6.27
C ALA A 18 -9.26 10.23 -7.55
N ARG A 19 -8.39 10.95 -8.25
CA ARG A 19 -8.72 11.60 -9.53
C ARG A 19 -9.08 10.61 -10.63
N ILE A 20 -8.37 9.49 -10.72
CA ILE A 20 -8.66 8.44 -11.70
C ILE A 20 -10.00 7.78 -11.38
N ALA A 21 -10.24 7.41 -10.12
CA ALA A 21 -11.51 6.84 -9.68
C ALA A 21 -12.67 7.79 -9.99
N THR A 22 -12.53 9.08 -9.69
CA THR A 22 -13.54 10.10 -10.00
C THR A 22 -13.81 10.20 -11.51
N LYS A 23 -12.76 10.17 -12.35
CA LYS A 23 -12.93 10.22 -13.81
C LYS A 23 -13.59 8.96 -14.37
N ILE A 24 -13.25 7.77 -13.86
CA ILE A 24 -13.89 6.52 -14.25
C ILE A 24 -15.36 6.54 -13.86
N LEU A 25 -15.67 6.94 -12.65
CA LEU A 25 -17.05 7.04 -12.17
C LEU A 25 -17.84 8.08 -12.97
N ALA A 26 -17.26 9.25 -13.23
CA ALA A 26 -17.88 10.27 -14.09
C ALA A 26 -18.16 9.74 -15.51
N GLY A 27 -17.19 9.03 -16.11
CA GLY A 27 -17.36 8.43 -17.43
C GLY A 27 -18.39 7.30 -17.50
N LEU A 28 -18.57 6.55 -16.40
CA LEU A 28 -19.59 5.49 -16.32
C LEU A 28 -21.01 6.05 -16.13
N TYR A 29 -21.14 7.29 -15.68
CA TYR A 29 -22.41 7.92 -15.31
C TYR A 29 -22.57 9.32 -15.91
N GLU A 30 -22.24 9.48 -17.19
CA GLU A 30 -22.39 10.73 -17.92
C GLU A 30 -23.81 11.32 -17.83
N ASP A 31 -24.83 10.46 -17.68
CA ASP A 31 -26.25 10.84 -17.60
C ASP A 31 -26.76 11.00 -16.16
N VAL A 32 -25.91 10.90 -15.15
CA VAL A 32 -26.36 10.97 -13.76
C VAL A 32 -26.43 12.41 -13.27
N PRO A 33 -27.52 12.83 -12.61
CA PRO A 33 -27.71 14.21 -12.17
C PRO A 33 -26.57 14.74 -11.31
N THR A 34 -26.30 16.04 -11.45
CA THR A 34 -25.22 16.79 -10.78
C THR A 34 -25.05 16.52 -9.27
N MET A 35 -26.11 16.09 -8.58
CA MET A 35 -26.07 15.70 -7.17
C MET A 35 -25.16 14.49 -6.91
N LEU A 36 -25.13 13.52 -7.81
CA LEU A 36 -24.29 12.34 -7.65
C LEU A 36 -22.82 12.67 -7.88
N THR A 37 -22.54 13.52 -8.86
CA THR A 37 -21.18 14.01 -9.12
C THR A 37 -20.62 14.75 -7.91
N SER A 38 -21.45 15.53 -7.23
CA SER A 38 -21.08 16.22 -5.98
C SER A 38 -20.85 15.27 -4.82
N ALA A 39 -21.66 14.22 -4.70
CA ALA A 39 -21.50 13.20 -3.65
C ALA A 39 -20.21 12.37 -3.88
N ILE A 40 -19.94 11.98 -5.12
CA ILE A 40 -18.69 11.28 -5.49
C ILE A 40 -17.48 12.15 -5.20
N ARG A 41 -17.53 13.43 -5.56
CA ARG A 41 -16.45 14.38 -5.28
C ARG A 41 -16.19 14.54 -3.79
N LEU A 42 -17.23 14.66 -2.98
CA LEU A 42 -17.14 14.77 -1.53
C LEU A 42 -16.52 13.53 -0.90
N MET A 43 -16.86 12.34 -1.38
CA MET A 43 -16.33 11.07 -0.88
C MET A 43 -14.87 10.87 -1.19
N VAL A 44 -14.37 11.39 -2.31
CA VAL A 44 -12.97 11.32 -2.72
C VAL A 44 -12.10 12.34 -1.96
N GLU A 45 -12.69 13.45 -1.54
CA GLU A 45 -12.00 14.55 -0.85
C GLU A 45 -11.92 14.33 0.67
N LEU A 46 -12.70 13.42 1.25
CA LEU A 46 -12.68 13.17 2.70
C LEU A 46 -11.46 12.33 3.12
N PRO A 47 -10.57 12.89 3.96
CA PRO A 47 -9.48 12.12 4.53
C PRO A 47 -10.04 11.04 5.47
N GLY A 48 -9.77 9.78 5.16
CA GLY A 48 -10.13 8.68 6.03
C GLY A 48 -11.25 7.76 5.55
N GLY A 49 -11.86 8.06 4.40
CA GLY A 49 -12.85 7.22 3.73
C GLY A 49 -14.00 6.77 4.62
N SER A 50 -15.18 7.17 4.32
CA SER A 50 -16.39 6.62 4.92
C SER A 50 -17.24 5.92 3.86
N ALA A 51 -17.85 4.80 4.24
CA ALA A 51 -18.89 4.21 3.42
C ALA A 51 -20.07 5.18 3.35
N TYR A 52 -20.48 5.58 2.14
CA TYR A 52 -21.68 6.39 1.95
C TYR A 52 -22.88 5.47 1.82
N SER A 53 -23.82 5.58 2.74
CA SER A 53 -25.16 5.02 2.63
C SER A 53 -26.17 6.17 2.45
N GLY A 54 -26.34 6.64 1.22
CA GLY A 54 -27.35 7.64 0.88
C GLY A 54 -28.64 7.02 0.33
N PRO A 55 -29.73 7.81 0.23
CA PRO A 55 -30.96 7.32 -0.33
C PRO A 55 -30.86 6.98 -1.81
N PRO A 56 -31.79 6.30 -2.40
CA PRO A 56 -31.76 5.14 -3.26
C PRO A 56 -31.02 5.37 -4.58
N TYR A 57 -29.70 5.39 -4.50
CA TYR A 57 -28.88 5.24 -5.70
C TYR A 57 -28.77 3.75 -6.03
N PRO A 58 -28.73 3.37 -7.32
CA PRO A 58 -28.65 1.96 -7.72
C PRO A 58 -27.29 1.32 -7.40
N PHE A 59 -26.37 2.03 -6.76
CA PHE A 59 -25.04 1.54 -6.38
C PHE A 59 -24.55 2.20 -5.11
N THR A 60 -23.66 1.49 -4.40
CA THR A 60 -22.96 2.00 -3.22
C THR A 60 -21.48 2.19 -3.56
N ILE A 61 -20.97 3.40 -3.38
CA ILE A 61 -19.54 3.68 -3.47
C ILE A 61 -18.99 3.71 -2.05
N GLY A 62 -18.18 2.73 -1.72
CA GLY A 62 -17.39 2.74 -0.51
C GLY A 62 -15.99 3.28 -0.85
N VAL A 63 -15.60 4.39 -0.24
CA VAL A 63 -14.22 4.85 -0.25
C VAL A 63 -13.58 4.36 1.03
N SER A 64 -12.80 3.29 0.92
CA SER A 64 -11.91 2.85 1.97
C SER A 64 -10.56 3.55 1.82
N PRO A 65 -9.84 3.83 2.90
CA PRO A 65 -8.44 4.21 2.80
C PRO A 65 -7.72 3.24 1.85
N ALA A 66 -7.00 3.76 0.89
CA ALA A 66 -6.47 2.96 -0.24
C ALA A 66 -5.58 1.78 0.21
N TRP A 67 -4.96 1.89 1.37
CA TRP A 67 -4.13 0.84 1.98
C TRP A 67 -4.91 -0.24 2.72
N CYS A 68 -6.20 -0.03 3.03
CA CYS A 68 -7.01 -1.00 3.78
C CYS A 68 -8.01 -1.75 2.91
N SER A 69 -8.08 -1.46 1.61
CA SER A 69 -9.15 -1.98 0.74
C SER A 69 -8.82 -3.28 0.02
N GLY A 70 -7.55 -3.71 0.04
CA GLY A 70 -7.10 -4.83 -0.79
C GLY A 70 -7.87 -6.11 -0.56
N LEU A 71 -7.68 -6.74 0.59
CA LEU A 71 -8.32 -8.04 0.88
C LEU A 71 -9.82 -7.87 1.15
N ASN A 72 -10.19 -6.87 1.93
CA ASN A 72 -11.57 -6.65 2.30
C ASN A 72 -12.40 -6.11 1.12
N GLY A 73 -11.84 -5.20 0.32
CA GLY A 73 -12.47 -4.67 -0.87
C GLY A 73 -12.83 -5.76 -1.88
N ALA A 74 -11.91 -6.70 -2.13
CA ALA A 74 -12.17 -7.86 -2.99
C ALA A 74 -13.33 -8.71 -2.48
N LYS A 75 -13.41 -8.94 -1.15
CA LYS A 75 -14.52 -9.69 -0.54
C LYS A 75 -15.84 -8.94 -0.65
N LEU A 76 -15.85 -7.62 -0.42
CA LEU A 76 -17.06 -6.80 -0.45
C LEU A 76 -17.65 -6.76 -1.87
N VAL A 77 -16.84 -6.54 -2.90
CA VAL A 77 -17.31 -6.60 -4.29
C VAL A 77 -17.74 -8.01 -4.66
N GLY A 78 -16.94 -9.02 -4.35
CA GLY A 78 -17.28 -10.41 -4.66
C GLY A 78 -18.49 -10.98 -3.92
N THR A 79 -19.01 -10.26 -2.92
CA THR A 79 -20.26 -10.59 -2.21
C THR A 79 -21.40 -9.65 -2.53
N GLY A 80 -21.24 -8.71 -3.47
CA GLY A 80 -22.25 -7.76 -3.86
C GLY A 80 -22.54 -6.66 -2.82
N LYS A 81 -21.65 -6.47 -1.85
CA LYS A 81 -21.77 -5.40 -0.84
C LYS A 81 -21.17 -4.07 -1.32
N LEU A 82 -20.33 -4.12 -2.32
CA LEU A 82 -19.82 -2.99 -3.09
C LEU A 82 -19.91 -3.32 -4.57
N ASP A 83 -20.15 -2.33 -5.38
CA ASP A 83 -20.20 -2.48 -6.84
C ASP A 83 -18.83 -2.39 -7.47
N LEU A 84 -17.97 -1.54 -6.91
CA LEU A 84 -16.65 -1.23 -7.44
C LEU A 84 -15.63 -1.05 -6.32
N VAL A 85 -14.38 -1.43 -6.58
CA VAL A 85 -13.26 -1.20 -5.67
C VAL A 85 -11.97 -0.96 -6.45
N TRP A 86 -11.13 -0.11 -5.93
CA TRP A 86 -9.74 0.01 -6.37
C TRP A 86 -8.88 -0.95 -5.56
N LEU A 87 -8.15 -1.84 -6.24
CA LEU A 87 -7.29 -2.83 -5.59
C LEU A 87 -5.82 -2.62 -5.97
N ASN A 88 -4.97 -2.61 -4.98
CA ASN A 88 -3.52 -2.63 -5.09
C ASN A 88 -2.97 -3.56 -3.99
N PRO A 89 -2.02 -4.45 -4.27
CA PRO A 89 -1.44 -4.81 -5.57
C PRO A 89 -2.35 -5.71 -6.44
N SER A 90 -2.06 -5.80 -7.73
CA SER A 90 -2.84 -6.57 -8.71
C SER A 90 -2.92 -8.08 -8.42
N VAL A 91 -2.00 -8.63 -7.64
CA VAL A 91 -2.02 -10.03 -7.21
C VAL A 91 -3.24 -10.35 -6.34
N ILE A 92 -3.76 -9.39 -5.60
CA ILE A 92 -4.91 -9.57 -4.70
C ILE A 92 -6.18 -9.99 -5.45
N PRO A 93 -6.66 -9.26 -6.49
CA PRO A 93 -7.82 -9.71 -7.25
C PRO A 93 -7.58 -11.05 -7.94
N SER A 94 -6.37 -11.33 -8.41
CA SER A 94 -6.02 -12.64 -8.98
C SER A 94 -6.21 -13.78 -7.96
N MET A 95 -5.69 -13.62 -6.75
CA MET A 95 -5.88 -14.60 -5.67
C MET A 95 -7.34 -14.74 -5.27
N ALA A 96 -8.09 -13.63 -5.21
CA ALA A 96 -9.51 -13.65 -4.84
C ALA A 96 -10.35 -14.46 -5.84
N VAL A 97 -10.14 -14.25 -7.15
CA VAL A 97 -10.84 -15.01 -8.20
C VAL A 97 -10.49 -16.49 -8.15
N GLN A 98 -9.26 -16.85 -7.79
CA GLN A 98 -8.80 -18.23 -7.69
C GLN A 98 -9.16 -18.89 -6.36
N GLY A 99 -9.50 -18.12 -5.32
CA GLY A 99 -9.70 -18.62 -3.96
C GLY A 99 -8.39 -19.09 -3.32
N LYS A 100 -7.29 -18.38 -3.60
CA LYS A 100 -5.93 -18.68 -3.13
C LYS A 100 -5.43 -17.63 -2.13
N GLY A 101 -4.27 -17.89 -1.54
CA GLY A 101 -3.62 -16.99 -0.58
C GLY A 101 -4.53 -16.72 0.63
N PRO A 102 -4.87 -15.45 0.92
CA PRO A 102 -5.72 -15.09 2.05
C PRO A 102 -7.21 -15.36 1.83
N PHE A 103 -7.61 -15.85 0.66
CA PHE A 103 -9.00 -16.09 0.29
C PHE A 103 -9.35 -17.56 0.40
N ARG A 104 -10.29 -17.90 1.30
CA ARG A 104 -10.74 -19.29 1.53
C ARG A 104 -11.75 -19.80 0.48
N ARG A 105 -12.21 -18.91 -0.42
CA ARG A 105 -13.15 -19.24 -1.50
C ARG A 105 -12.91 -18.30 -2.69
N LYS A 106 -13.43 -18.70 -3.85
CA LYS A 106 -13.44 -17.85 -5.05
C LYS A 106 -14.42 -16.71 -4.91
N TYR A 107 -14.02 -15.53 -5.37
CA TYR A 107 -14.87 -14.36 -5.45
C TYR A 107 -15.05 -13.95 -6.91
N PRO A 108 -16.29 -13.71 -7.40
CA PRO A 108 -16.57 -13.35 -8.79
C PRO A 108 -16.22 -11.87 -9.01
N LEU A 109 -14.97 -11.61 -9.36
CA LEU A 109 -14.47 -10.28 -9.69
C LEU A 109 -14.24 -10.13 -11.20
N ARG A 110 -14.35 -8.89 -11.69
CA ARG A 110 -13.97 -8.49 -13.03
C ARG A 110 -13.12 -7.23 -12.95
N ALA A 111 -12.00 -7.21 -13.68
CA ALA A 111 -11.23 -5.99 -13.86
C ALA A 111 -11.91 -5.11 -14.90
N LEU A 112 -12.20 -3.87 -14.56
CA LEU A 112 -12.71 -2.85 -15.47
C LEU A 112 -11.58 -2.07 -16.12
N ALA A 113 -10.53 -1.79 -15.34
CA ALA A 113 -9.34 -1.11 -15.81
C ALA A 113 -8.12 -1.55 -14.99
N VAL A 114 -6.95 -1.47 -15.60
CA VAL A 114 -5.66 -1.70 -14.95
C VAL A 114 -4.78 -0.49 -15.21
N PHE A 115 -4.18 0.04 -14.15
CA PHE A 115 -3.31 1.20 -14.23
C PHE A 115 -1.91 0.83 -13.75
N PRO A 116 -0.86 1.33 -14.40
CA PRO A 116 0.49 1.17 -13.88
C PRO A 116 0.61 1.78 -12.49
N SER A 117 1.33 1.10 -11.61
CA SER A 117 1.70 1.61 -10.30
C SER A 117 3.22 1.61 -10.18
N TRP A 118 3.77 2.74 -9.72
CA TRP A 118 5.19 2.87 -9.41
C TRP A 118 5.47 2.53 -7.94
N ASP A 119 4.41 2.27 -7.17
CA ASP A 119 4.52 1.84 -5.79
C ASP A 119 5.16 0.46 -5.72
N ARG A 120 6.11 0.31 -4.80
CA ARG A 120 6.88 -0.91 -4.62
C ARG A 120 6.91 -1.27 -3.14
N LEU A 121 6.71 -2.53 -2.83
CA LEU A 121 7.11 -3.07 -1.54
C LEU A 121 8.64 -3.11 -1.51
N VAL A 122 9.23 -2.46 -0.53
CA VAL A 122 10.69 -2.38 -0.39
C VAL A 122 11.14 -2.68 1.03
N ILE A 123 12.38 -3.13 1.15
CA ILE A 123 13.09 -3.26 2.41
C ILE A 123 14.27 -2.30 2.34
N ALA A 124 14.28 -1.30 3.22
CA ALA A 124 15.37 -0.36 3.35
C ALA A 124 16.06 -0.55 4.71
N VAL A 125 17.38 -0.60 4.72
CA VAL A 125 18.17 -0.81 5.93
C VAL A 125 19.19 0.30 6.14
N SER A 126 19.47 0.62 7.39
CA SER A 126 20.53 1.54 7.77
C SER A 126 21.90 0.96 7.34
N PRO A 127 22.80 1.77 6.79
CA PRO A 127 24.15 1.32 6.46
C PRO A 127 24.95 0.85 7.69
N LYS A 128 24.54 1.26 8.89
CA LYS A 128 25.15 0.80 10.16
C LYS A 128 25.03 -0.70 10.39
N LEU A 129 24.04 -1.37 9.74
CA LEU A 129 23.87 -2.81 9.87
C LEU A 129 24.91 -3.61 9.06
N GLY A 130 25.59 -2.98 8.10
CA GLY A 130 26.63 -3.61 7.28
C GLY A 130 26.10 -4.69 6.33
N VAL A 131 24.81 -4.68 6.00
CA VAL A 131 24.16 -5.67 5.12
C VAL A 131 23.64 -5.00 3.86
N ARG A 132 23.64 -5.73 2.74
CA ARG A 132 23.23 -5.26 1.43
C ARG A 132 22.19 -6.17 0.74
N THR A 133 22.02 -7.39 1.27
CA THR A 133 21.10 -8.38 0.74
C THR A 133 20.25 -8.99 1.87
N MET A 134 19.15 -9.63 1.51
CA MET A 134 18.33 -10.37 2.48
C MET A 134 19.08 -11.56 3.07
N GLU A 135 19.95 -12.20 2.30
CA GLU A 135 20.78 -13.31 2.74
C GLU A 135 21.74 -12.87 3.85
N GLU A 136 22.46 -11.75 3.63
CA GLU A 136 23.37 -11.17 4.63
C GLU A 136 22.63 -10.77 5.91
N LEU A 137 21.41 -10.19 5.76
CA LEU A 137 20.58 -9.83 6.90
C LEU A 137 20.22 -11.06 7.75
N ILE A 138 19.83 -12.15 7.10
CA ILE A 138 19.42 -13.40 7.77
C ILE A 138 20.62 -14.13 8.37
N GLU A 139 21.75 -14.11 7.72
CA GLU A 139 22.98 -14.72 8.20
C GLU A 139 23.53 -13.98 9.42
N ASN A 140 23.62 -12.66 9.34
CA ASN A 140 24.23 -11.82 10.37
C ASN A 140 23.31 -11.58 11.58
N ARG A 141 21.97 -11.65 11.39
CA ARG A 141 20.95 -11.45 12.44
C ARG A 141 21.21 -10.23 13.32
N PRO A 142 21.42 -9.05 12.75
CA PRO A 142 21.80 -7.88 13.53
C PRO A 142 20.66 -7.44 14.44
N LYS A 143 21.00 -6.99 15.64
CA LYS A 143 20.03 -6.29 16.49
C LYS A 143 19.60 -5.00 15.82
N MET A 144 18.28 -4.81 15.62
CA MET A 144 17.76 -3.65 14.88
C MET A 144 16.33 -3.28 15.29
N ASN A 145 16.00 -2.01 15.14
CA ASN A 145 14.63 -1.52 15.29
C ASN A 145 14.00 -1.44 13.89
N VAL A 146 12.90 -2.15 13.71
CA VAL A 146 12.20 -2.31 12.43
C VAL A 146 10.90 -1.54 12.45
N SER A 147 10.68 -0.66 11.47
CA SER A 147 9.37 -0.07 11.21
C SER A 147 8.70 -0.84 10.07
N ILE A 148 7.59 -1.49 10.34
CA ILE A 148 6.93 -2.42 9.42
C ILE A 148 5.47 -2.04 9.18
N ALA A 149 5.02 -2.13 7.94
CA ALA A 149 3.61 -1.90 7.64
C ALA A 149 2.73 -3.07 8.08
N VAL A 150 1.59 -2.73 8.69
CA VAL A 150 0.60 -3.71 9.19
C VAL A 150 -0.80 -3.41 8.67
N ASN A 151 -0.91 -2.99 7.44
CA ASN A 151 -2.22 -2.84 6.81
C ASN A 151 -2.57 -4.06 5.94
N ASP A 152 -3.84 -4.21 5.67
CA ASP A 152 -4.53 -5.32 5.02
C ASP A 152 -3.69 -6.12 3.98
N CYS A 153 -3.43 -5.56 2.81
CA CYS A 153 -2.73 -6.27 1.74
C CYS A 153 -1.21 -6.20 1.86
N VAL A 154 -0.67 -5.11 2.40
CA VAL A 154 0.78 -4.95 2.59
C VAL A 154 1.29 -5.88 3.68
N ASP A 155 0.57 -5.97 4.79
CA ASP A 155 0.89 -6.95 5.85
C ASP A 155 0.95 -8.39 5.30
N PHE A 156 -0.04 -8.76 4.46
CA PHE A 156 -0.03 -10.06 3.80
C PHE A 156 1.20 -10.23 2.89
N ALA A 157 1.52 -9.23 2.08
CA ALA A 157 2.66 -9.28 1.16
C ALA A 157 3.99 -9.37 1.92
N ILE A 158 4.15 -8.60 3.00
CA ILE A 158 5.34 -8.63 3.85
C ILE A 158 5.51 -10.00 4.51
N LYS A 159 4.45 -10.55 5.12
CA LYS A 159 4.49 -11.88 5.73
C LYS A 159 4.84 -12.96 4.72
N PHE A 160 4.31 -12.86 3.51
CA PHE A 160 4.64 -13.78 2.43
C PHE A 160 6.12 -13.65 2.03
N LEU A 161 6.61 -12.44 1.84
CA LEU A 161 8.01 -12.16 1.49
C LEU A 161 8.98 -12.69 2.55
N LEU A 162 8.76 -12.36 3.83
CA LEU A 162 9.60 -12.83 4.93
C LEU A 162 9.61 -14.36 5.00
N LYS A 163 8.42 -14.99 4.89
CA LYS A 163 8.30 -16.45 4.87
C LYS A 163 9.05 -17.09 3.71
N ALA A 164 9.04 -16.48 2.53
CA ALA A 164 9.77 -16.97 1.37
C ALA A 164 11.30 -16.95 1.59
N HIS A 165 11.78 -16.02 2.42
CA HIS A 165 13.16 -15.97 2.90
C HIS A 165 13.43 -16.82 4.17
N GLY A 166 12.44 -17.58 4.65
CA GLY A 166 12.57 -18.46 5.81
C GLY A 166 12.54 -17.77 7.17
N ILE A 167 12.08 -16.54 7.22
CA ILE A 167 11.95 -15.74 8.46
C ILE A 167 10.52 -15.20 8.65
N SER A 168 10.28 -14.61 9.81
CA SER A 168 9.06 -13.93 10.20
C SER A 168 9.36 -12.63 10.93
N GLN A 169 8.35 -11.83 11.21
CA GLN A 169 8.50 -10.61 12.04
C GLN A 169 9.05 -10.93 13.44
N LYS A 170 8.73 -12.11 13.97
CA LYS A 170 9.21 -12.55 15.30
C LYS A 170 10.73 -12.68 15.33
N ASP A 171 11.36 -13.07 14.25
CA ASP A 171 12.81 -13.23 14.20
C ASP A 171 13.54 -11.92 14.50
N PHE A 172 12.99 -10.76 14.10
CA PHE A 172 13.59 -9.47 14.41
C PHE A 172 13.65 -9.20 15.92
N THR A 173 12.64 -9.63 16.68
CA THR A 173 12.65 -9.54 18.14
C THR A 173 13.53 -10.60 18.79
N ASP A 174 13.58 -11.80 18.22
CA ASP A 174 14.46 -12.88 18.68
C ASP A 174 15.94 -12.53 18.48
N TRP A 175 16.26 -11.70 17.46
CA TRP A 175 17.60 -11.13 17.25
C TRP A 175 17.94 -9.96 18.19
N GLY A 176 17.04 -9.67 19.13
CA GLY A 176 17.22 -8.64 20.16
C GLY A 176 16.80 -7.23 19.73
N GLY A 177 16.09 -7.11 18.62
CA GLY A 177 15.55 -5.85 18.12
C GLY A 177 14.14 -5.54 18.59
N THR A 178 13.52 -4.52 17.99
CA THR A 178 12.13 -4.14 18.19
C THR A 178 11.39 -4.06 16.86
N VAL A 179 10.08 -4.24 16.90
CA VAL A 179 9.21 -4.08 15.73
C VAL A 179 8.16 -3.01 16.05
N ASP A 180 8.19 -1.92 15.30
CA ASP A 180 7.19 -0.85 15.32
C ASP A 180 6.21 -1.07 14.17
N GLU A 181 4.97 -1.41 14.51
CA GLU A 181 3.90 -1.69 13.57
C GLU A 181 3.22 -0.39 13.14
N VAL A 182 3.29 -0.08 11.86
CA VAL A 182 2.84 1.18 11.27
C VAL A 182 1.71 0.95 10.28
N VAL A 183 0.55 1.56 10.54
CA VAL A 183 -0.63 1.43 9.66
C VAL A 183 -0.51 2.30 8.40
N ARG A 184 0.18 3.44 8.48
CA ARG A 184 0.30 4.41 7.38
C ARG A 184 1.75 4.63 6.99
N PRO A 185 2.12 4.53 5.71
CA PRO A 185 3.48 4.82 5.25
C PRO A 185 3.97 6.21 5.68
N SER A 186 3.06 7.21 5.71
CA SER A 186 3.33 8.59 6.11
C SER A 186 3.40 8.83 7.62
N ASN A 187 3.57 7.79 8.44
CA ASN A 187 3.70 7.94 9.90
C ASN A 187 4.90 8.84 10.24
N PRO A 188 4.71 9.96 10.97
CA PRO A 188 5.79 10.87 11.33
C PRO A 188 6.92 10.20 12.12
N HIS A 189 6.59 9.30 13.05
CA HIS A 189 7.59 8.60 13.87
C HIS A 189 8.56 7.76 13.06
N ARG A 190 8.11 7.18 11.92
CA ARG A 190 9.00 6.50 10.99
C ARG A 190 10.04 7.45 10.42
N ARG A 191 9.60 8.62 9.91
CA ARG A 191 10.51 9.62 9.34
C ARG A 191 11.49 10.15 10.39
N GLU A 192 10.99 10.52 11.56
CA GLU A 192 11.80 10.96 12.69
C GLU A 192 12.82 9.89 13.10
N GLY A 193 12.39 8.63 13.19
CA GLY A 193 13.26 7.50 13.52
C GLY A 193 14.35 7.22 12.48
N ILE A 194 14.07 7.44 11.19
CA ILE A 194 15.10 7.37 10.13
C ILE A 194 16.11 8.52 10.32
N ILE A 195 15.63 9.74 10.56
CA ILE A 195 16.48 10.93 10.73
C ILE A 195 17.38 10.77 11.95
N SER A 196 16.84 10.34 13.08
CA SER A 196 17.60 10.12 14.31
C SER A 196 18.54 8.92 14.23
N GLY A 197 18.25 7.98 13.32
CA GLY A 197 18.95 6.70 13.20
C GLY A 197 18.47 5.66 14.20
N ASP A 198 17.31 5.84 14.83
CA ASP A 198 16.68 4.88 15.73
C ASP A 198 15.93 3.79 14.97
N VAL A 199 15.40 4.10 13.78
CA VAL A 199 14.86 3.10 12.85
C VAL A 199 15.98 2.59 11.96
N HIS A 200 16.29 1.29 12.12
CA HIS A 200 17.35 0.64 11.38
C HIS A 200 16.87 -0.07 10.12
N MET A 201 15.60 -0.47 10.07
CA MET A 201 14.99 -1.11 8.90
C MET A 201 13.56 -0.64 8.70
N VAL A 202 13.17 -0.44 7.45
CA VAL A 202 11.78 -0.18 7.05
C VAL A 202 11.36 -1.25 6.07
N ILE A 203 10.17 -1.84 6.28
CA ILE A 203 9.52 -2.74 5.32
C ILE A 203 8.14 -2.17 5.01
N ASP A 204 7.98 -1.55 3.85
CA ASP A 204 6.72 -0.94 3.44
C ASP A 204 6.69 -0.65 1.93
N GLU A 205 5.50 -0.27 1.47
CA GLU A 205 5.27 0.44 0.22
C GLU A 205 5.17 1.96 0.49
N GLY A 206 4.68 2.75 -0.47
CA GLY A 206 4.41 4.18 -0.26
C GLY A 206 5.69 5.00 -0.09
N MET A 207 6.71 4.69 -0.86
CA MET A 207 8.00 5.36 -0.82
C MET A 207 7.93 6.88 -1.03
N ASP A 208 6.89 7.39 -1.63
CA ASP A 208 6.61 8.83 -1.76
C ASP A 208 6.40 9.53 -0.40
N SER A 209 6.21 8.75 0.67
CA SER A 209 5.97 9.26 2.02
C SER A 209 7.20 9.27 2.93
N TRP A 210 8.18 8.40 2.67
CA TRP A 210 9.36 8.21 3.54
C TRP A 210 10.66 7.92 2.78
N GLY A 211 10.58 7.59 1.51
CA GLY A 211 11.74 7.17 0.72
C GLY A 211 12.75 8.29 0.49
N ASP A 212 12.30 9.56 0.41
CA ASP A 212 13.16 10.75 0.34
C ASP A 212 14.12 10.79 1.52
N VAL A 213 13.59 10.67 2.74
CA VAL A 213 14.37 10.67 3.98
C VAL A 213 15.29 9.43 4.07
N ALA A 214 14.80 8.28 3.63
CA ALA A 214 15.63 7.07 3.59
C ALA A 214 16.86 7.25 2.70
N VAL A 215 16.68 7.83 1.50
CA VAL A 215 17.79 8.12 0.57
C VAL A 215 18.73 9.18 1.15
N GLU A 216 18.20 10.28 1.68
CA GLU A 216 19.00 11.36 2.28
C GLU A 216 19.87 10.87 3.45
N HIS A 217 19.39 9.88 4.22
CA HIS A 217 20.11 9.26 5.33
C HIS A 217 20.88 7.99 4.94
N GLY A 218 21.06 7.75 3.64
CA GLY A 218 21.90 6.69 3.09
C GLY A 218 21.39 5.28 3.35
N MET A 219 20.09 5.07 3.57
CA MET A 219 19.54 3.73 3.70
C MET A 219 19.75 2.92 2.40
N ILE A 220 20.04 1.66 2.56
CA ILE A 220 20.31 0.71 1.47
C ILE A 220 19.03 -0.07 1.22
N PHE A 221 18.55 -0.07 -0.04
CA PHE A 221 17.42 -0.88 -0.44
C PHE A 221 17.90 -2.29 -0.77
N LEU A 222 17.43 -3.27 0.01
CA LEU A 222 17.85 -4.66 -0.16
C LEU A 222 17.23 -5.25 -1.44
N SER A 223 18.03 -6.00 -2.17
CA SER A 223 17.52 -6.86 -3.25
C SER A 223 16.85 -8.09 -2.66
N TYR A 224 15.79 -8.54 -3.31
CA TYR A 224 15.18 -9.83 -3.02
C TYR A 224 16.02 -10.95 -3.62
N SER A 225 16.05 -12.11 -2.96
CA SER A 225 16.71 -13.27 -3.51
C SER A 225 16.06 -13.72 -4.82
N GLU A 226 16.88 -14.08 -5.81
CA GLU A 226 16.39 -14.68 -7.05
C GLU A 226 15.60 -15.98 -6.82
N LYS A 227 15.81 -16.65 -5.68
CA LYS A 227 15.07 -17.85 -5.28
C LYS A 227 13.64 -17.56 -4.86
N VAL A 228 13.30 -16.30 -4.64
CA VAL A 228 11.98 -15.84 -4.14
C VAL A 228 11.15 -15.23 -5.26
N LEU A 229 11.79 -14.80 -6.35
CA LEU A 229 11.16 -14.26 -7.55
C LEU A 229 10.79 -15.38 -8.53
#